data_7e9c8a2803613c7bf574c3caec4e6282
#
_entry.id   7e9c8a2803613c7bf574c3caec4e6282
#
_cell.length_a   1.000
_cell.length_b   1.000
_cell.length_c   1.000
_cell.angle_alpha   90.00
_cell.angle_beta   90.00
_cell.angle_gamma   90.00
#
_symmetry.space_group_name_H-M   'P 1'
#
loop_
_entity.id
_entity.type
_entity.pdbx_description
1 polymer ?
#
loop_
_entity_poly.entity_id
_entity_poly.type
_entity_poly.pdbx_seq_one_letter_code
_entity_poly.pdbx_strand_id
1 'polypeptide(L)'
;QAESAWRVTASVTPVYQGMADIDGGGSYRTEGVLVRLGASGPILGPLRGGVVFSYDYRDSHFETPTAFGSAAPWEAVQRIGVAVPLSVGLADGWSVGLTPSLDSFREDAASWGSSLTYGGTVTATKTLSGGSRIGVGGGIYGGLNKLTGFPLVVVDLPLTERLRLANPLTAGPTGPAGLELSYRFDGGWTLGVAGAYRAYRFRLNEVGPFPNGIGEERTVPLVVHLAKSFGTAVTVDLYAGAAVGGRLRVEDSGGHKIAEADFDPAPIVALTVSGRF
;
A
#
# COMPACT_ATOMS: atom_id res chain seq x y z
N GLN A 1 -32.18 -7.58 -16.42
CA GLN A 1 -31.19 -7.21 -15.40
C GLN A 1 -29.92 -7.95 -15.75
N ALA A 2 -28.91 -7.24 -16.24
CA ALA A 2 -27.60 -7.86 -16.42
C ALA A 2 -27.07 -8.21 -15.02
N GLU A 3 -26.98 -9.48 -14.70
CA GLU A 3 -26.21 -9.95 -13.54
C GLU A 3 -24.82 -9.35 -13.66
N SER A 4 -24.43 -8.54 -12.67
CA SER A 4 -23.10 -7.94 -12.71
C SER A 4 -22.10 -9.08 -12.50
N ALA A 5 -21.44 -9.48 -13.58
CA ALA A 5 -20.48 -10.56 -13.60
C ALA A 5 -19.35 -10.33 -12.57
N TRP A 6 -18.73 -11.40 -12.13
CA TRP A 6 -17.48 -11.33 -11.39
C TRP A 6 -16.44 -10.62 -12.25
N ARG A 7 -15.64 -9.78 -11.60
CA ARG A 7 -14.53 -9.06 -12.22
C ARG A 7 -13.23 -9.57 -11.64
N VAL A 8 -12.31 -9.91 -12.51
CA VAL A 8 -10.94 -10.26 -12.15
C VAL A 8 -10.06 -9.05 -12.43
N THR A 9 -9.17 -8.74 -11.51
CA THR A 9 -8.19 -7.67 -11.64
C THR A 9 -6.80 -8.21 -11.37
N ALA A 10 -5.83 -7.73 -12.12
CA ALA A 10 -4.43 -8.03 -11.91
C ALA A 10 -3.61 -6.75 -12.04
N SER A 11 -2.58 -6.61 -11.24
CA SER A 11 -1.61 -5.52 -11.40
C SER A 11 -0.22 -5.95 -10.97
N VAL A 12 0.77 -5.36 -11.62
CA VAL A 12 2.18 -5.47 -11.25
C VAL A 12 2.80 -4.09 -11.25
N THR A 13 3.59 -3.80 -10.20
CA THR A 13 4.20 -2.49 -10.01
C THR A 13 5.65 -2.65 -9.56
N PRO A 14 6.63 -2.68 -10.47
CA PRO A 14 8.02 -2.43 -10.12
C PRO A 14 8.18 -1.01 -9.55
N VAL A 15 8.96 -0.90 -8.47
CA VAL A 15 9.23 0.35 -7.75
C VAL A 15 10.72 0.46 -7.51
N TYR A 16 11.29 1.62 -7.73
CA TYR A 16 12.65 1.97 -7.37
C TYR A 16 12.64 3.25 -6.54
N GLN A 17 13.24 3.19 -5.37
CA GLN A 17 13.56 4.33 -4.51
C GLN A 17 15.07 4.51 -4.50
N GLY A 18 15.53 5.65 -4.98
CA GLY A 18 16.96 5.95 -5.11
C GLY A 18 17.65 6.15 -3.76
N MET A 19 18.94 6.40 -3.84
CA MET A 19 19.79 6.60 -2.67
C MET A 19 19.32 7.80 -1.83
N ALA A 20 19.32 7.64 -0.52
CA ALA A 20 19.11 8.68 0.48
C ALA A 20 20.14 8.54 1.60
N ASP A 21 20.63 9.64 2.12
CA ASP A 21 21.53 9.64 3.26
C ASP A 21 20.73 9.37 4.55
N ILE A 22 21.32 8.59 5.46
CA ILE A 22 20.75 8.24 6.76
C ILE A 22 21.35 9.15 7.82
N ASP A 23 20.52 9.69 8.70
CA ASP A 23 20.95 10.47 9.84
C ASP A 23 21.93 9.67 10.71
N GLY A 24 23.08 10.31 11.03
CA GLY A 24 24.17 9.66 11.76
C GLY A 24 25.17 8.93 10.87
N GLY A 25 24.93 8.83 9.56
CA GLY A 25 25.87 8.33 8.56
C GLY A 25 25.43 7.04 7.85
N GLY A 26 25.90 6.92 6.62
CA GLY A 26 25.54 5.86 5.67
C GLY A 26 24.41 6.26 4.76
N SER A 27 24.03 5.37 3.87
CA SER A 27 22.97 5.60 2.89
C SER A 27 22.10 4.37 2.69
N TYR A 28 20.92 4.59 2.09
CA TYR A 28 19.89 3.59 1.90
C TYR A 28 19.19 3.78 0.55
N ARG A 29 18.95 2.68 -0.14
CA ARG A 29 18.07 2.61 -1.32
C ARG A 29 17.26 1.33 -1.28
N THR A 30 16.13 1.29 -2.01
CA THR A 30 15.32 0.08 -2.11
C THR A 30 14.70 -0.05 -3.50
N GLU A 31 14.57 -1.29 -3.94
CA GLU A 31 13.87 -1.64 -5.16
C GLU A 31 12.92 -2.82 -4.90
N GLY A 32 11.92 -2.99 -5.73
CA GLY A 32 10.98 -4.08 -5.50
C GLY A 32 9.86 -4.17 -6.52
N VAL A 33 8.97 -5.10 -6.26
CA VAL A 33 7.78 -5.33 -7.07
C VAL A 33 6.56 -5.58 -6.19
N LEU A 34 5.45 -4.99 -6.56
CA LEU A 34 4.14 -5.20 -5.93
C LEU A 34 3.23 -5.92 -6.92
N VAL A 35 2.62 -7.03 -6.51
CA VAL A 35 1.67 -7.79 -7.32
C VAL A 35 0.35 -7.86 -6.59
N ARG A 36 -0.75 -7.60 -7.29
CA ARG A 36 -2.12 -7.73 -6.77
C ARG A 36 -2.94 -8.52 -7.75
N LEU A 37 -3.66 -9.51 -7.23
CA LEU A 37 -4.65 -10.29 -7.97
C LEU A 37 -5.95 -10.22 -7.20
N GLY A 38 -7.04 -9.88 -7.86
CA GLY A 38 -8.34 -9.75 -7.23
C GLY A 38 -9.46 -10.36 -8.04
N ALA A 39 -10.45 -10.90 -7.36
CA ALA A 39 -11.71 -11.28 -7.95
C ALA A 39 -12.85 -10.76 -7.06
N SER A 40 -13.84 -10.10 -7.62
CA SER A 40 -14.97 -9.56 -6.85
C SER A 40 -16.26 -9.57 -7.67
N GLY A 41 -17.38 -9.75 -6.98
CA GLY A 41 -18.66 -9.82 -7.63
C GLY A 41 -19.83 -9.83 -6.64
N PRO A 42 -21.06 -10.01 -7.13
CA PRO A 42 -22.23 -10.21 -6.29
C PRO A 42 -22.14 -11.57 -5.58
N ILE A 43 -22.57 -11.62 -4.31
CA ILE A 43 -22.69 -12.88 -3.54
C ILE A 43 -24.17 -13.23 -3.40
N LEU A 44 -24.93 -12.35 -2.73
CA LEU A 44 -26.35 -12.57 -2.47
C LEU A 44 -27.06 -11.22 -2.25
N GLY A 45 -28.08 -10.92 -3.03
CA GLY A 45 -28.83 -9.67 -2.92
C GLY A 45 -27.93 -8.44 -3.02
N PRO A 46 -27.95 -7.52 -2.04
CA PRO A 46 -27.10 -6.33 -2.05
C PRO A 46 -25.66 -6.60 -1.61
N LEU A 47 -25.36 -7.83 -1.14
CA LEU A 47 -24.02 -8.20 -0.66
C LEU A 47 -23.10 -8.46 -1.86
N ARG A 48 -21.97 -7.77 -1.87
CA ARG A 48 -20.86 -7.99 -2.78
C ARG A 48 -19.65 -8.45 -1.99
N GLY A 49 -18.81 -9.25 -2.60
CA GLY A 49 -17.58 -9.70 -1.96
C GLY A 49 -16.52 -10.06 -2.98
N GLY A 50 -15.36 -10.40 -2.46
CA GLY A 50 -14.24 -10.77 -3.28
C GLY A 50 -13.11 -11.39 -2.49
N VAL A 51 -12.03 -11.66 -3.18
CA VAL A 51 -10.74 -12.04 -2.63
C VAL A 51 -9.65 -11.24 -3.32
N VAL A 52 -8.67 -10.79 -2.56
CA VAL A 52 -7.48 -10.11 -3.06
C VAL A 52 -6.26 -10.83 -2.53
N PHE A 53 -5.41 -11.27 -3.42
CA PHE A 53 -4.08 -11.77 -3.12
C PHE A 53 -3.07 -10.66 -3.35
N SER A 54 -2.10 -10.54 -2.44
CA SER A 54 -1.01 -9.57 -2.47
C SER A 54 0.33 -10.25 -2.34
N TYR A 55 1.27 -9.88 -3.19
CA TYR A 55 2.68 -10.25 -3.06
C TYR A 55 3.52 -9.00 -3.25
N ASP A 56 4.37 -8.67 -2.27
CA ASP A 56 5.34 -7.59 -2.35
C ASP A 56 6.73 -8.17 -2.07
N TYR A 57 7.68 -7.84 -2.91
CA TYR A 57 9.09 -8.11 -2.71
C TYR A 57 9.84 -6.79 -2.72
N ARG A 58 10.75 -6.61 -1.77
CA ARG A 58 11.58 -5.40 -1.65
C ARG A 58 12.98 -5.80 -1.26
N ASP A 59 13.94 -5.33 -2.01
CA ASP A 59 15.37 -5.47 -1.76
C ASP A 59 15.93 -4.13 -1.30
N SER A 60 16.66 -4.14 -0.19
CA SER A 60 17.17 -2.95 0.50
C SER A 60 18.68 -2.99 0.55
N HIS A 61 19.30 -1.93 0.09
CA HIS A 61 20.75 -1.80 0.05
C HIS A 61 21.18 -0.67 0.98
N PHE A 62 21.99 -1.03 1.97
CA PHE A 62 22.56 -0.10 2.94
C PHE A 62 24.07 0.01 2.73
N GLU A 63 24.58 1.23 2.79
CA GLU A 63 26.01 1.51 2.80
C GLU A 63 26.40 2.14 4.14
N THR A 64 27.17 1.41 4.94
CA THR A 64 27.69 1.81 6.27
C THR A 64 26.68 2.53 7.18
N PRO A 65 25.51 1.92 7.48
CA PRO A 65 24.47 2.56 8.27
C PRO A 65 24.86 2.61 9.76
N THR A 66 25.57 3.64 10.16
CA THR A 66 26.18 3.76 11.50
C THR A 66 25.16 3.74 12.63
N ALA A 67 23.95 4.26 12.41
CA ALA A 67 22.86 4.21 13.38
C ALA A 67 22.44 2.77 13.73
N PHE A 68 22.78 1.77 12.89
CA PHE A 68 22.48 0.35 13.06
C PHE A 68 23.74 -0.51 13.33
N GLY A 69 24.83 0.12 13.80
CA GLY A 69 26.10 -0.57 14.10
C GLY A 69 26.91 -0.90 12.86
N SER A 70 26.73 -0.15 11.77
CA SER A 70 27.42 -0.30 10.47
C SER A 70 27.09 -1.61 9.74
N ALA A 71 26.13 -2.38 10.21
CA ALA A 71 25.58 -3.54 9.50
C ALA A 71 24.21 -3.20 8.92
N ALA A 72 23.90 -3.75 7.75
CA ALA A 72 22.57 -3.63 7.18
C ALA A 72 21.53 -4.21 8.16
N PRO A 73 20.51 -3.43 8.57
CA PRO A 73 19.54 -3.91 9.54
C PRO A 73 18.60 -4.98 8.96
N TRP A 74 18.42 -5.01 7.63
CA TRP A 74 17.72 -6.01 6.84
C TRP A 74 18.18 -5.94 5.38
N GLU A 75 17.83 -6.95 4.62
CA GLU A 75 18.09 -7.01 3.18
C GLU A 75 16.78 -7.16 2.40
N ALA A 76 16.50 -8.37 1.91
CA ALA A 76 15.30 -8.65 1.16
C ALA A 76 14.12 -8.98 2.07
N VAL A 77 13.01 -8.30 1.88
CA VAL A 77 11.76 -8.54 2.60
C VAL A 77 10.64 -8.86 1.63
N GLN A 78 9.81 -9.83 1.99
CA GLN A 78 8.65 -10.25 1.21
C GLN A 78 7.37 -10.20 2.05
N ARG A 79 6.28 -9.81 1.40
CA ARG A 79 4.93 -9.88 1.95
C ARG A 79 4.07 -10.77 1.10
N ILE A 80 3.36 -11.67 1.74
CA ILE A 80 2.28 -12.45 1.13
C ILE A 80 1.03 -12.18 1.94
N GLY A 81 -0.06 -11.81 1.28
CA GLY A 81 -1.29 -11.45 1.96
C GLY A 81 -2.55 -11.86 1.20
N VAL A 82 -3.60 -12.12 1.96
CA VAL A 82 -4.95 -12.37 1.46
C VAL A 82 -5.93 -11.46 2.20
N ALA A 83 -6.81 -10.81 1.46
CA ALA A 83 -7.90 -10.02 2.00
C ALA A 83 -9.24 -10.43 1.37
N VAL A 84 -10.31 -10.33 2.14
CA VAL A 84 -11.67 -10.68 1.70
C VAL A 84 -12.56 -9.43 1.83
N PRO A 85 -12.58 -8.53 0.82
CA PRO A 85 -13.47 -7.38 0.82
C PRO A 85 -14.93 -7.83 0.72
N LEU A 86 -15.75 -7.36 1.64
CA LEU A 86 -17.19 -7.53 1.69
C LEU A 86 -17.83 -6.14 1.72
N SER A 87 -18.93 -5.96 1.04
CA SER A 87 -19.69 -4.71 1.10
C SER A 87 -21.18 -4.92 0.89
N VAL A 88 -21.97 -4.12 1.57
CA VAL A 88 -23.42 -4.10 1.43
C VAL A 88 -23.90 -2.68 1.15
N GLY A 89 -24.67 -2.53 0.08
CA GLY A 89 -25.40 -1.30 -0.20
C GLY A 89 -26.64 -1.20 0.68
N LEU A 90 -26.84 -0.03 1.28
CA LEU A 90 -27.96 0.30 2.13
C LEU A 90 -28.84 1.36 1.42
N ALA A 91 -29.97 1.71 2.06
CA ALA A 91 -30.83 2.78 1.57
C ALA A 91 -30.10 4.14 1.48
N ASP A 92 -30.65 5.05 0.70
CA ASP A 92 -30.19 6.43 0.55
C ASP A 92 -28.71 6.61 0.14
N GLY A 93 -28.16 5.63 -0.61
CA GLY A 93 -26.79 5.68 -1.11
C GLY A 93 -25.71 5.41 -0.06
N TRP A 94 -26.07 4.92 1.12
CA TRP A 94 -25.11 4.40 2.08
C TRP A 94 -24.56 3.04 1.67
N SER A 95 -23.33 2.74 2.05
CA SER A 95 -22.77 1.41 2.00
C SER A 95 -21.81 1.16 3.15
N VAL A 96 -21.75 -0.07 3.61
CA VAL A 96 -20.82 -0.51 4.64
C VAL A 96 -19.91 -1.56 4.03
N GLY A 97 -18.61 -1.42 4.30
CA GLY A 97 -17.58 -2.36 3.88
C GLY A 97 -16.86 -2.97 5.08
N LEU A 98 -16.50 -4.23 4.96
CA LEU A 98 -15.65 -4.97 5.89
C LEU A 98 -14.59 -5.70 5.07
N THR A 99 -13.32 -5.56 5.43
CA THR A 99 -12.23 -6.26 4.73
C THR A 99 -11.31 -6.92 5.76
N PRO A 100 -11.58 -8.15 6.20
CA PRO A 100 -10.61 -8.93 6.94
C PRO A 100 -9.41 -9.28 6.07
N SER A 101 -8.23 -9.36 6.67
CA SER A 101 -7.01 -9.79 5.98
C SER A 101 -6.05 -10.53 6.89
N LEU A 102 -5.21 -11.33 6.26
CA LEU A 102 -4.10 -12.06 6.86
C LEU A 102 -2.87 -11.85 5.97
N ASP A 103 -1.79 -11.41 6.58
CA ASP A 103 -0.52 -11.14 5.89
C ASP A 103 0.65 -11.79 6.64
N SER A 104 1.68 -12.20 5.91
CA SER A 104 3.01 -12.47 6.43
C SER A 104 3.98 -11.50 5.78
N PHE A 105 4.66 -10.69 6.58
CA PHE A 105 5.66 -9.75 6.09
C PHE A 105 6.98 -9.98 6.83
N ARG A 106 8.04 -10.38 6.11
CA ARG A 106 9.26 -10.92 6.70
C ARG A 106 10.46 -10.87 5.75
N GLU A 107 11.66 -10.92 6.31
CA GLU A 107 12.85 -11.33 5.57
C GLU A 107 12.76 -12.83 5.18
N ASP A 108 13.50 -13.22 4.15
CA ASP A 108 13.40 -14.55 3.53
C ASP A 108 13.56 -15.72 4.52
N ALA A 109 14.51 -15.65 5.43
CA ALA A 109 14.78 -16.71 6.40
C ALA A 109 14.05 -16.55 7.76
N ALA A 110 13.17 -15.55 7.88
CA ALA A 110 12.35 -15.39 9.09
C ALA A 110 11.18 -16.37 9.13
N SER A 111 10.81 -16.81 10.33
CA SER A 111 9.70 -17.74 10.55
C SER A 111 8.35 -17.19 10.10
N TRP A 112 7.56 -18.02 9.42
CA TRP A 112 6.18 -17.70 9.04
C TRP A 112 5.29 -17.38 10.25
N GLY A 113 5.36 -18.21 11.29
CA GLY A 113 4.49 -18.08 12.47
C GLY A 113 4.67 -16.75 13.21
N SER A 114 5.92 -16.28 13.31
CA SER A 114 6.24 -15.01 13.99
C SER A 114 6.04 -13.76 13.13
N SER A 115 5.77 -13.92 11.84
CA SER A 115 5.60 -12.83 10.87
C SER A 115 4.14 -12.54 10.51
N LEU A 116 3.20 -13.34 11.03
CA LEU A 116 1.79 -13.18 10.73
C LEU A 116 1.23 -11.89 11.33
N THR A 117 0.46 -11.19 10.50
CA THR A 117 -0.34 -10.04 10.88
C THR A 117 -1.77 -10.29 10.42
N TYR A 118 -2.73 -10.11 11.29
CA TYR A 118 -4.14 -10.35 11.00
C TYR A 118 -4.99 -9.18 11.50
N GLY A 119 -6.07 -8.94 10.82
CA GLY A 119 -6.94 -7.83 11.18
C GLY A 119 -7.95 -7.52 10.10
N GLY A 120 -8.34 -6.27 10.01
CA GLY A 120 -9.26 -5.83 8.98
C GLY A 120 -9.62 -4.37 9.10
N THR A 121 -10.38 -3.92 8.11
CA THR A 121 -10.92 -2.55 8.04
C THR A 121 -12.44 -2.59 7.97
N VAL A 122 -13.06 -1.58 8.56
CA VAL A 122 -14.50 -1.30 8.41
C VAL A 122 -14.65 0.13 7.87
N THR A 123 -15.54 0.31 6.91
CA THR A 123 -15.84 1.61 6.31
C THR A 123 -17.34 1.81 6.20
N ALA A 124 -17.79 3.05 6.42
CA ALA A 124 -19.12 3.51 6.07
C ALA A 124 -18.98 4.63 5.04
N THR A 125 -19.62 4.49 3.89
CA THR A 125 -19.53 5.45 2.79
C THR A 125 -20.89 5.92 2.35
N LYS A 126 -20.98 7.16 1.89
CA LYS A 126 -22.18 7.78 1.33
C LYS A 126 -21.89 8.19 -0.10
N THR A 127 -22.69 7.69 -1.02
CA THR A 127 -22.74 8.20 -2.40
C THR A 127 -23.73 9.36 -2.45
N LEU A 128 -23.25 10.50 -2.90
CA LEU A 128 -24.02 11.74 -3.02
C LEU A 128 -24.57 11.91 -4.44
N SER A 129 -25.49 12.85 -4.62
CA SER A 129 -25.93 13.30 -5.95
C SER A 129 -24.71 13.78 -6.74
N GLY A 130 -24.62 13.42 -8.02
CA GLY A 130 -23.44 13.73 -8.87
C GLY A 130 -22.32 12.71 -8.82
N GLY A 131 -22.50 11.56 -8.13
CA GLY A 131 -21.54 10.45 -8.14
C GLY A 131 -20.37 10.60 -7.17
N SER A 132 -20.32 11.68 -6.39
CA SER A 132 -19.35 11.85 -5.31
C SER A 132 -19.54 10.80 -4.22
N ARG A 133 -18.43 10.23 -3.69
CA ARG A 133 -18.46 9.28 -2.60
C ARG A 133 -17.52 9.74 -1.49
N ILE A 134 -18.04 9.83 -0.29
CA ILE A 134 -17.27 10.16 0.91
C ILE A 134 -17.56 9.13 1.99
N GLY A 135 -16.63 8.93 2.90
CA GLY A 135 -16.82 8.00 3.99
C GLY A 135 -15.72 8.05 5.03
N VAL A 136 -15.98 7.35 6.10
CA VAL A 136 -15.05 7.17 7.20
C VAL A 136 -14.97 5.71 7.60
N GLY A 137 -13.91 5.35 8.27
CA GLY A 137 -13.73 4.00 8.77
C GLY A 137 -12.54 3.90 9.69
N GLY A 138 -12.14 2.68 9.94
CA GLY A 138 -10.95 2.38 10.69
C GLY A 138 -10.45 0.97 10.41
N GLY A 139 -9.21 0.74 10.73
CA GLY A 139 -8.57 -0.57 10.69
C GLY A 139 -7.96 -0.91 12.03
N ILE A 140 -7.93 -2.20 12.31
CA ILE A 140 -7.24 -2.76 13.47
C ILE A 140 -6.49 -4.01 13.04
N TYR A 141 -5.21 -4.09 13.41
CA TYR A 141 -4.31 -5.18 13.05
C TYR A 141 -3.47 -5.61 14.24
N GLY A 142 -3.46 -6.91 14.49
CA GLY A 142 -2.59 -7.56 15.45
C GLY A 142 -1.48 -8.34 14.76
N GLY A 143 -0.32 -8.45 15.40
CA GLY A 143 0.85 -9.17 14.91
C GLY A 143 2.13 -8.39 15.15
N LEU A 144 3.28 -9.04 14.99
CA LEU A 144 4.60 -8.45 15.20
C LEU A 144 4.68 -7.72 16.56
N ASN A 145 4.16 -8.36 17.63
CA ASN A 145 4.13 -7.87 19.02
C ASN A 145 3.38 -6.54 19.23
N LYS A 146 2.49 -6.16 18.31
CA LYS A 146 1.77 -4.89 18.40
C LYS A 146 0.33 -5.02 17.93
N LEU A 147 -0.57 -4.32 18.60
CA LEU A 147 -1.90 -4.00 18.10
C LEU A 147 -1.87 -2.58 17.55
N THR A 148 -2.23 -2.43 16.28
CA THR A 148 -2.23 -1.13 15.59
C THR A 148 -3.64 -0.81 15.12
N GLY A 149 -4.15 0.36 15.49
CA GLY A 149 -5.39 0.92 14.99
C GLY A 149 -5.13 2.22 14.24
N PHE A 150 -5.91 2.48 13.19
CA PHE A 150 -5.80 3.73 12.43
C PHE A 150 -7.16 4.12 11.83
N PRO A 151 -7.43 5.42 11.69
CA PRO A 151 -8.60 5.91 10.99
C PRO A 151 -8.43 5.78 9.47
N LEU A 152 -9.56 5.66 8.78
CA LEU A 152 -9.65 5.69 7.33
C LEU A 152 -10.60 6.79 6.88
N VAL A 153 -10.24 7.47 5.81
CA VAL A 153 -11.10 8.42 5.11
C VAL A 153 -11.25 7.93 3.67
N VAL A 154 -12.48 7.82 3.21
CA VAL A 154 -12.81 7.46 1.83
C VAL A 154 -13.23 8.71 1.09
N VAL A 155 -12.52 9.02 0.03
CA VAL A 155 -12.76 10.20 -0.82
C VAL A 155 -12.80 9.76 -2.27
N ASP A 156 -13.84 10.16 -2.98
CA ASP A 156 -13.98 9.99 -4.42
C ASP A 156 -14.91 11.09 -4.93
N LEU A 157 -14.32 12.22 -5.30
CA LEU A 157 -15.03 13.45 -5.65
C LEU A 157 -14.72 13.84 -7.10
N PRO A 158 -15.64 13.65 -8.04
CA PRO A 158 -15.55 14.30 -9.34
C PRO A 158 -15.79 15.81 -9.15
N LEU A 159 -14.71 16.61 -9.13
CA LEU A 159 -14.79 18.06 -8.96
C LEU A 159 -15.31 18.75 -10.23
N THR A 160 -14.95 18.18 -11.38
CA THR A 160 -15.49 18.52 -12.70
C THR A 160 -15.63 17.23 -13.52
N GLU A 161 -16.05 17.32 -14.78
CA GLU A 161 -16.09 16.19 -15.70
C GLU A 161 -14.71 15.54 -15.92
N ARG A 162 -13.64 16.31 -15.72
CA ARG A 162 -12.24 15.89 -15.99
C ARG A 162 -11.36 15.86 -14.75
N LEU A 163 -11.70 16.61 -13.71
CA LEU A 163 -10.90 16.74 -12.49
C LEU A 163 -11.53 15.91 -11.35
N ARG A 164 -10.73 15.06 -10.72
CA ARG A 164 -11.17 14.16 -9.64
C ARG A 164 -10.20 14.21 -8.47
N LEU A 165 -10.73 14.25 -7.26
CA LEU A 165 -10.00 14.04 -6.01
C LEU A 165 -10.42 12.70 -5.41
N ALA A 166 -9.49 11.79 -5.19
CA ALA A 166 -9.77 10.46 -4.66
C ALA A 166 -8.63 9.94 -3.78
N ASN A 167 -8.86 8.81 -3.11
CA ASN A 167 -7.74 8.05 -2.55
C ASN A 167 -6.91 7.48 -3.72
N PRO A 168 -5.57 7.39 -3.56
CA PRO A 168 -4.70 6.85 -4.60
C PRO A 168 -4.99 5.38 -4.92
N LEU A 169 -4.51 4.94 -6.06
CA LEU A 169 -4.67 3.57 -6.51
C LEU A 169 -3.95 2.60 -5.56
N THR A 170 -4.66 1.62 -5.04
CA THR A 170 -4.10 0.59 -4.12
C THR A 170 -2.94 -0.20 -4.73
N ALA A 171 -2.94 -0.37 -6.05
CA ALA A 171 -1.88 -1.05 -6.79
C ALA A 171 -0.64 -0.18 -7.02
N GLY A 172 -0.75 1.15 -6.88
CA GLY A 172 0.33 2.09 -7.09
C GLY A 172 1.38 2.10 -5.97
N PRO A 173 2.49 2.81 -6.17
CA PRO A 173 3.59 2.86 -5.21
C PRO A 173 3.24 3.62 -3.92
N THR A 174 2.18 4.41 -3.92
CA THR A 174 1.74 5.23 -2.77
C THR A 174 0.91 4.43 -1.77
N GLY A 175 0.11 3.45 -2.23
CA GLY A 175 -0.93 2.80 -1.43
C GLY A 175 -2.13 3.73 -1.16
N PRO A 176 -3.19 3.26 -0.50
CA PRO A 176 -4.48 3.94 -0.42
C PRO A 176 -4.59 5.01 0.68
N ALA A 177 -3.61 5.09 1.61
CA ALA A 177 -3.69 5.98 2.78
C ALA A 177 -3.26 7.42 2.46
N GLY A 178 -3.93 8.06 1.49
CA GLY A 178 -3.61 9.40 1.03
C GLY A 178 -4.66 9.99 0.11
N LEU A 179 -4.26 11.01 -0.63
CA LEU A 179 -5.10 11.70 -1.61
C LEU A 179 -4.37 11.85 -2.95
N GLU A 180 -5.14 11.82 -4.01
CA GLU A 180 -4.72 12.05 -5.38
C GLU A 180 -5.66 13.03 -6.06
N LEU A 181 -5.11 14.05 -6.68
CA LEU A 181 -5.81 14.93 -7.59
C LEU A 181 -5.41 14.56 -9.02
N SER A 182 -6.36 14.14 -9.83
CA SER A 182 -6.11 13.70 -11.20
C SER A 182 -6.97 14.44 -12.22
N TYR A 183 -6.38 14.70 -13.40
CA TYR A 183 -7.05 15.32 -14.55
C TYR A 183 -7.04 14.37 -15.73
N ARG A 184 -8.21 14.12 -16.30
CA ARG A 184 -8.43 13.25 -17.45
C ARG A 184 -8.44 14.05 -18.75
N PHE A 185 -7.55 13.70 -19.65
CA PHE A 185 -7.49 14.22 -21.02
C PHE A 185 -8.25 13.32 -21.97
N ASP A 186 -8.47 13.83 -23.18
CA ASP A 186 -8.98 13.03 -24.29
C ASP A 186 -7.99 11.92 -24.67
N GLY A 187 -8.48 10.88 -25.35
CA GLY A 187 -7.66 9.77 -25.75
C GLY A 187 -7.20 8.83 -24.63
N GLY A 188 -7.82 8.87 -23.44
CA GLY A 188 -7.54 7.95 -22.34
C GLY A 188 -6.26 8.24 -21.53
N TRP A 189 -5.77 9.48 -21.59
CA TRP A 189 -4.69 9.94 -20.76
C TRP A 189 -5.20 10.54 -19.43
N THR A 190 -4.45 10.31 -18.36
CA THR A 190 -4.70 10.92 -17.06
C THR A 190 -3.37 11.39 -16.47
N LEU A 191 -3.35 12.61 -15.96
CA LEU A 191 -2.23 13.16 -15.19
C LEU A 191 -2.71 13.37 -13.76
N GLY A 192 -1.92 12.95 -12.77
CA GLY A 192 -2.26 13.12 -11.37
C GLY A 192 -1.08 13.49 -10.50
N VAL A 193 -1.39 14.03 -9.33
CA VAL A 193 -0.46 14.23 -8.22
C VAL A 193 -1.03 13.54 -7.00
N ALA A 194 -0.21 12.76 -6.31
CA ALA A 194 -0.63 11.96 -5.16
C ALA A 194 0.37 12.04 -4.02
N GLY A 195 -0.15 11.94 -2.81
CA GLY A 195 0.64 11.76 -1.61
C GLY A 195 -0.06 10.82 -0.64
N ALA A 196 0.68 9.92 -0.02
CA ALA A 196 0.13 8.97 0.92
C ALA A 196 1.14 8.60 2.02
N TYR A 197 0.64 8.27 3.19
CA TYR A 197 1.46 7.72 4.26
C TYR A 197 1.67 6.21 4.03
N ARG A 198 2.91 5.75 4.15
CA ARG A 198 3.29 4.35 4.08
C ARG A 198 4.06 3.94 5.31
N ALA A 199 3.72 2.79 5.85
CA ALA A 199 4.48 2.11 6.89
C ALA A 199 4.58 0.62 6.56
N TYR A 200 5.78 0.11 6.54
CA TYR A 200 6.07 -1.31 6.42
C TYR A 200 6.68 -1.79 7.72
N ARG A 201 6.10 -2.84 8.28
CA ARG A 201 6.59 -3.49 9.50
C ARG A 201 6.67 -4.98 9.24
N PHE A 202 7.83 -5.57 9.50
CA PHE A 202 8.14 -6.94 9.11
C PHE A 202 9.06 -7.62 10.12
N ARG A 203 9.02 -8.96 10.13
CA ARG A 203 9.90 -9.80 10.94
C ARG A 203 11.28 -9.87 10.30
N LEU A 204 12.32 -9.63 11.10
CA LEU A 204 13.71 -9.82 10.71
C LEU A 204 14.12 -11.29 10.82
N ASN A 205 15.18 -11.64 10.14
CA ASN A 205 15.78 -12.96 10.12
C ASN A 205 16.09 -13.49 11.53
N GLU A 206 16.13 -14.81 11.68
CA GLU A 206 16.53 -15.49 12.92
C GLU A 206 18.04 -15.39 13.19
N VAL A 207 18.82 -15.11 12.17
CA VAL A 207 20.28 -14.93 12.22
C VAL A 207 20.60 -13.54 11.65
N GLY A 208 21.54 -12.82 12.25
CA GLY A 208 21.96 -11.52 11.77
C GLY A 208 22.16 -10.51 12.89
N PRO A 209 22.26 -9.20 12.57
CA PRO A 209 22.50 -8.16 13.56
C PRO A 209 21.38 -8.01 14.59
N PHE A 210 20.14 -8.28 14.17
CA PHE A 210 18.94 -8.12 14.99
C PHE A 210 18.05 -9.37 14.91
N PRO A 211 18.50 -10.50 15.50
CA PRO A 211 17.87 -11.80 15.31
C PRO A 211 16.43 -11.81 15.85
N ASN A 212 15.49 -12.29 15.02
CA ASN A 212 14.04 -12.28 15.30
C ASN A 212 13.46 -10.90 15.66
N GLY A 213 14.15 -9.82 15.32
CA GLY A 213 13.72 -8.46 15.53
C GLY A 213 12.57 -8.04 14.61
N ILE A 214 12.21 -6.79 14.69
CA ILE A 214 11.18 -6.19 13.84
C ILE A 214 11.78 -4.98 13.16
N GLY A 215 11.77 -4.98 11.84
CA GLY A 215 12.08 -3.84 11.00
C GLY A 215 10.83 -3.01 10.71
N GLU A 216 10.99 -1.70 10.67
CA GLU A 216 9.94 -0.77 10.28
C GLU A 216 10.51 0.32 9.39
N GLU A 217 9.86 0.57 8.27
CA GLU A 217 10.12 1.68 7.37
C GLU A 217 8.86 2.52 7.23
N ARG A 218 8.98 3.84 7.39
CA ARG A 218 7.90 4.80 7.18
C ARG A 218 8.34 5.85 6.18
N THR A 219 7.42 6.24 5.29
CA THR A 219 7.63 7.30 4.30
C THR A 219 6.30 7.94 3.91
N VAL A 220 6.41 9.11 3.31
CA VAL A 220 5.32 9.78 2.60
C VAL A 220 5.75 9.96 1.14
N PRO A 221 5.47 9.00 0.24
CA PRO A 221 5.69 9.22 -1.18
C PRO A 221 4.79 10.34 -1.69
N LEU A 222 5.42 11.31 -2.35
CA LEU A 222 4.80 12.39 -3.10
C LEU A 222 5.14 12.18 -4.58
N VAL A 223 4.15 11.92 -5.41
CA VAL A 223 4.39 11.54 -6.81
C VAL A 223 3.48 12.30 -7.77
N VAL A 224 4.01 12.52 -8.96
CA VAL A 224 3.24 12.80 -10.17
C VAL A 224 3.07 11.48 -10.91
N HIS A 225 1.91 11.21 -11.47
CA HIS A 225 1.72 10.05 -12.32
C HIS A 225 1.08 10.42 -13.66
N LEU A 226 1.47 9.69 -14.70
CA LEU A 226 0.90 9.77 -16.03
C LEU A 226 0.36 8.38 -16.39
N ALA A 227 -0.95 8.29 -16.56
CA ALA A 227 -1.63 7.06 -16.91
C ALA A 227 -2.13 7.07 -18.36
N LYS A 228 -2.10 5.90 -18.99
CA LYS A 228 -2.70 5.63 -20.28
C LYS A 228 -3.60 4.41 -20.20
N SER A 229 -4.88 4.59 -20.48
CA SER A 229 -5.85 3.50 -20.60
C SER A 229 -5.95 3.01 -22.05
N PHE A 230 -5.88 1.70 -22.23
CA PHE A 230 -6.03 1.01 -23.51
C PHE A 230 -7.38 0.28 -23.52
N GLY A 231 -8.39 0.94 -24.04
CA GLY A 231 -9.77 0.49 -23.90
C GLY A 231 -10.24 0.48 -22.45
N THR A 232 -10.99 -0.55 -22.09
CA THR A 232 -11.53 -0.74 -20.73
C THR A 232 -10.75 -1.79 -19.93
N ALA A 233 -9.82 -2.48 -20.56
CA ALA A 233 -9.18 -3.66 -20.01
C ALA A 233 -7.82 -3.39 -19.36
N VAL A 234 -7.00 -2.53 -19.94
CA VAL A 234 -5.61 -2.34 -19.49
C VAL A 234 -5.31 -0.86 -19.25
N THR A 235 -4.61 -0.57 -18.16
CA THR A 235 -4.04 0.77 -17.87
C THR A 235 -2.56 0.61 -17.52
N VAL A 236 -1.76 1.54 -18.03
CA VAL A 236 -0.34 1.68 -17.69
C VAL A 236 -0.15 3.04 -17.04
N ASP A 237 0.43 3.05 -15.84
CA ASP A 237 0.69 4.25 -15.04
C ASP A 237 2.19 4.37 -14.77
N LEU A 238 2.78 5.50 -15.12
CA LEU A 238 4.15 5.86 -14.78
C LEU A 238 4.13 6.87 -13.62
N TYR A 239 4.93 6.61 -12.59
CA TYR A 239 5.06 7.45 -11.41
C TYR A 239 6.48 7.98 -11.27
N ALA A 240 6.61 9.23 -10.87
CA ALA A 240 7.89 9.83 -10.50
C ALA A 240 7.68 10.85 -9.37
N GLY A 241 8.62 10.92 -8.43
CA GLY A 241 8.52 11.84 -7.30
C GLY A 241 9.58 11.61 -6.25
N ALA A 242 9.22 11.81 -4.98
CA ALA A 242 10.11 11.61 -3.86
C ALA A 242 9.38 10.94 -2.68
N ALA A 243 10.07 10.05 -1.99
CA ALA A 243 9.70 9.57 -0.67
C ALA A 243 10.28 10.53 0.37
N VAL A 244 9.42 11.23 1.12
CA VAL A 244 9.82 12.21 2.13
C VAL A 244 9.45 11.74 3.53
N GLY A 245 10.03 12.36 4.58
CA GLY A 245 9.77 11.97 5.97
C GLY A 245 10.16 10.52 6.26
N GLY A 246 11.25 10.09 5.64
CA GLY A 246 11.76 8.73 5.73
C GLY A 246 12.25 8.39 7.12
N ARG A 247 11.87 7.22 7.64
CA ARG A 247 12.31 6.71 8.94
C ARG A 247 12.50 5.21 8.89
N LEU A 248 13.65 4.76 9.38
CA LEU A 248 13.99 3.37 9.59
C LEU A 248 14.05 3.09 11.09
N ARG A 249 13.50 1.97 11.51
CA ARG A 249 13.49 1.57 12.92
C ARG A 249 13.69 0.07 13.05
N VAL A 250 14.45 -0.32 14.06
CA VAL A 250 14.62 -1.70 14.48
C VAL A 250 14.18 -1.86 15.91
N GLU A 251 13.41 -2.91 16.16
CA GLU A 251 12.99 -3.35 17.47
C GLU A 251 13.51 -4.76 17.74
N ASP A 252 13.66 -5.12 19.01
CA ASP A 252 13.98 -6.48 19.40
C ASP A 252 12.79 -7.45 19.15
N SER A 253 12.97 -8.71 19.47
CA SER A 253 11.91 -9.74 19.36
C SER A 253 10.72 -9.47 20.28
N GLY A 254 10.86 -8.65 21.31
CA GLY A 254 9.81 -8.22 22.24
C GLY A 254 9.07 -6.95 21.79
N GLY A 255 9.55 -6.27 20.76
CA GLY A 255 8.99 -5.02 20.25
C GLY A 255 9.55 -3.75 20.92
N HIS A 256 10.68 -3.85 21.65
CA HIS A 256 11.35 -2.68 22.21
C HIS A 256 12.32 -2.08 21.19
N LYS A 257 12.32 -0.77 21.07
CA LYS A 257 13.19 -0.05 20.15
C LYS A 257 14.67 -0.27 20.47
N ILE A 258 15.43 -0.76 19.48
CA ILE A 258 16.89 -0.88 19.52
C ILE A 258 17.54 0.34 18.87
N ALA A 259 17.13 0.66 17.64
CA ALA A 259 17.70 1.74 16.84
C ALA A 259 16.63 2.40 15.97
N GLU A 260 16.86 3.66 15.64
CA GLU A 260 16.00 4.44 14.76
C GLU A 260 16.83 5.53 14.11
N ALA A 261 16.61 5.79 12.83
CA ALA A 261 17.22 6.89 12.10
C ALA A 261 16.25 7.41 11.05
N ASP A 262 16.25 8.71 10.84
CA ASP A 262 15.57 9.31 9.70
C ASP A 262 16.51 9.24 8.49
N PHE A 263 15.95 9.37 7.28
CA PHE A 263 16.71 9.49 6.05
C PHE A 263 16.16 10.59 5.16
N ASP A 264 17.04 11.15 4.36
CA ASP A 264 16.75 12.26 3.46
C ASP A 264 15.71 11.90 2.39
N PRO A 265 15.04 12.88 1.79
CA PRO A 265 14.13 12.64 0.69
C PRO A 265 14.79 11.84 -0.44
N ALA A 266 14.22 10.69 -0.78
CA ALA A 266 14.71 9.79 -1.82
C ALA A 266 13.88 9.92 -3.09
N PRO A 267 14.48 10.00 -4.29
CA PRO A 267 13.73 9.93 -5.54
C PRO A 267 13.01 8.58 -5.66
N ILE A 268 11.77 8.60 -6.16
CA ILE A 268 10.98 7.38 -6.39
C ILE A 268 10.48 7.35 -7.83
N VAL A 269 10.58 6.20 -8.47
CA VAL A 269 10.01 5.90 -9.78
C VAL A 269 9.30 4.56 -9.72
N ALA A 270 8.15 4.47 -10.36
CA ALA A 270 7.41 3.22 -10.46
C ALA A 270 6.61 3.14 -11.77
N LEU A 271 6.33 1.92 -12.20
CA LEU A 271 5.47 1.63 -13.34
C LEU A 271 4.40 0.64 -12.89
N THR A 272 3.12 0.98 -13.04
CA THR A 272 2.04 0.03 -12.79
C THR A 272 1.40 -0.38 -14.11
N VAL A 273 1.32 -1.69 -14.32
CA VAL A 273 0.46 -2.25 -15.36
C VAL A 273 -0.71 -2.93 -14.67
N SER A 274 -1.91 -2.51 -14.96
CA SER A 274 -3.13 -3.07 -14.38
C SER A 274 -4.09 -3.54 -15.45
N GLY A 275 -4.75 -4.67 -15.19
CA GLY A 275 -5.73 -5.29 -16.08
C GLY A 275 -7.05 -5.56 -15.35
N ARG A 276 -8.15 -5.52 -16.12
CA ARG A 276 -9.51 -5.88 -15.67
C ARG A 276 -10.14 -6.80 -16.70
N PHE A 277 -10.64 -7.96 -16.24
CA PHE A 277 -11.17 -9.04 -17.05
C PHE A 277 -12.58 -9.45 -16.60
#